data_942b5debacbdce61d4fb9336b6dc9b88
#
_entry.id   942b5debacbdce61d4fb9336b6dc9b88
#
_cell.length_a   1.000
_cell.length_b   1.000
_cell.length_c   1.000
_cell.angle_alpha   90.00
_cell.angle_beta   90.00
_cell.angle_gamma   90.00
#
_symmetry.space_group_name_H-M   'P 1'
#
loop_
_entity.id
_entity.type
_entity.pdbx_description
1 polymer ?
#
loop_
_entity_poly.entity_id
_entity_poly.type
_entity_poly.pdbx_seq_one_letter_code
_entity_poly.pdbx_strand_id
1 'polypeptide(L)'
;EISCSLVGSEMCIRDRVYGEHFYIVNIAVCRLSNSYDVIPVMVSERLIDVTSDYRGCVLQVSGQFRSYNRHEENRNRLVLSVFAREAVLASQEDEDEQNPNHIFLDGYVCKHPVYRKTPLGREIADLLLAVNRPYGKSDYIPCICWGRNARYAEHFKVGERCAIWGRIQSREYMKKLDEEHVEKRVAFEVSVSKLELLEEAQVQESIV
;
A
#
# COMPACT_ATOMS: atom_id res chain seq x y z
N GLU A 1 -3.41 -9.15 5.14
CA GLU A 1 -4.75 -9.58 4.67
C GLU A 1 -5.64 -8.37 4.44
N ILE A 2 -6.45 -8.41 3.41
CA ILE A 2 -7.46 -7.40 3.11
C ILE A 2 -8.74 -8.15 2.79
N SER A 3 -9.76 -8.01 3.63
CA SER A 3 -11.11 -8.53 3.38
C SER A 3 -12.02 -7.37 2.99
N CYS A 4 -12.69 -7.45 1.85
CA CYS A 4 -13.44 -6.31 1.33
C CYS A 4 -14.50 -6.68 0.32
N SER A 5 -15.52 -5.82 0.19
CA SER A 5 -16.50 -5.88 -0.89
C SER A 5 -15.97 -5.24 -2.18
N LEU A 6 -16.19 -5.90 -3.30
CA LEU A 6 -15.84 -5.39 -4.63
C LEU A 6 -16.78 -4.26 -5.05
N VAL A 7 -16.20 -3.10 -5.34
CA VAL A 7 -16.92 -1.99 -5.96
C VAL A 7 -16.30 -1.69 -7.32
N GLY A 8 -17.03 -2.04 -8.39
CA GLY A 8 -16.72 -1.63 -9.76
C GLY A 8 -15.47 -2.31 -10.33
N SER A 9 -15.67 -3.27 -11.20
CA SER A 9 -14.57 -3.89 -11.96
C SER A 9 -14.37 -3.19 -13.30
N GLU A 10 -13.49 -2.21 -13.35
CA GLU A 10 -12.73 -1.99 -14.58
C GLU A 10 -11.59 -3.02 -14.58
N MET A 11 -11.85 -4.17 -15.14
CA MET A 11 -10.85 -5.22 -15.29
C MET A 11 -9.97 -4.86 -16.49
N CYS A 12 -8.82 -4.23 -16.22
CA CYS A 12 -7.84 -3.92 -17.25
C CYS A 12 -6.78 -5.03 -17.30
N ILE A 13 -6.65 -5.70 -18.45
CA ILE A 13 -5.50 -6.57 -18.74
C ILE A 13 -4.25 -5.69 -18.69
N ARG A 14 -3.30 -6.00 -17.81
CA ARG A 14 -2.14 -5.16 -17.63
C ARG A 14 -0.84 -5.72 -18.16
N ASP A 15 -0.59 -7.02 -17.97
CA ASP A 15 0.67 -7.63 -18.40
C ASP A 15 0.52 -9.13 -18.67
N ARG A 16 1.25 -9.59 -19.66
CA ARG A 16 1.46 -11.01 -19.92
C ARG A 16 2.88 -11.37 -19.49
N VAL A 17 3.01 -12.00 -18.33
CA VAL A 17 4.32 -12.42 -17.81
C VAL A 17 4.37 -13.94 -17.80
N TYR A 18 5.35 -14.53 -18.49
CA TYR A 18 5.50 -15.99 -18.61
C TYR A 18 4.25 -16.75 -19.06
N GLY A 19 3.41 -16.13 -19.92
CA GLY A 19 2.20 -16.76 -20.44
C GLY A 19 0.98 -16.66 -19.52
N GLU A 20 1.06 -15.95 -18.40
CA GLU A 20 0.00 -15.71 -17.44
C GLU A 20 -0.52 -14.27 -17.55
N HIS A 21 -1.83 -14.09 -17.50
CA HIS A 21 -2.47 -12.78 -17.54
C HIS A 21 -2.75 -12.28 -16.12
N PHE A 22 -2.44 -11.00 -15.91
CA PHE A 22 -2.73 -10.30 -14.67
C PHE A 22 -3.75 -9.18 -14.91
N TYR A 23 -4.68 -9.08 -13.99
CA TYR A 23 -5.77 -8.12 -14.02
C TYR A 23 -5.70 -7.20 -12.81
N ILE A 24 -6.15 -5.96 -12.97
CA ILE A 24 -6.32 -5.04 -11.84
C ILE A 24 -7.79 -5.03 -11.48
N VAL A 25 -8.05 -5.35 -10.23
CA VAL A 25 -9.37 -5.29 -9.59
C VAL A 25 -9.33 -4.20 -8.52
N ASN A 26 -10.30 -3.31 -8.52
CA ASN A 26 -10.41 -2.28 -7.49
C ASN A 26 -11.30 -2.80 -6.36
N ILE A 27 -10.73 -2.89 -5.16
CA ILE A 27 -11.41 -3.39 -3.98
C ILE A 27 -11.73 -2.23 -3.03
N ALA A 28 -13.01 -2.07 -2.65
CA ALA A 28 -13.42 -1.09 -1.66
C ALA A 28 -13.32 -1.68 -0.26
N VAL A 29 -12.56 -1.01 0.58
CA VAL A 29 -12.37 -1.37 1.98
C VAL A 29 -13.01 -0.33 2.87
N CYS A 30 -13.92 -0.76 3.73
CA CYS A 30 -14.58 0.13 4.68
C CYS A 30 -13.60 0.58 5.77
N ARG A 31 -13.61 1.87 6.07
CA ARG A 31 -12.93 2.45 7.23
C ARG A 31 -13.87 2.46 8.42
N LEU A 32 -13.32 2.51 9.62
CA LEU A 32 -14.11 2.73 10.86
C LEU A 32 -14.95 4.03 10.82
N SER A 33 -14.64 4.95 9.92
CA SER A 33 -15.37 6.22 9.71
C SER A 33 -16.51 6.13 8.68
N ASN A 34 -16.93 4.92 8.28
CA ASN A 34 -17.92 4.67 7.23
C ASN A 34 -17.58 5.28 5.85
N SER A 35 -16.31 5.59 5.62
CA SER A 35 -15.77 5.93 4.30
C SER A 35 -15.02 4.75 3.72
N TYR A 36 -14.77 4.75 2.41
CA TYR A 36 -14.11 3.64 1.73
C TYR A 36 -12.75 4.05 1.18
N ASP A 37 -11.80 3.13 1.26
CA ASP A 37 -10.57 3.15 0.48
C ASP A 37 -10.77 2.23 -0.73
N VAL A 38 -10.53 2.72 -1.94
CA VAL A 38 -10.55 1.88 -3.14
C VAL A 38 -9.11 1.52 -3.46
N ILE A 39 -8.76 0.24 -3.24
CA ILE A 39 -7.38 -0.25 -3.34
C ILE A 39 -7.23 -1.07 -4.62
N PRO A 40 -6.25 -0.76 -5.50
CA PRO A 40 -5.96 -1.56 -6.68
C PRO A 40 -5.25 -2.85 -6.28
N VAL A 41 -5.81 -3.97 -6.68
CA VAL A 41 -5.28 -5.32 -6.46
C VAL A 41 -4.96 -5.94 -7.80
N MET A 42 -3.73 -6.39 -7.99
CA MET A 42 -3.29 -7.15 -9.15
C MET A 42 -3.47 -8.62 -8.87
N VAL A 43 -4.35 -9.27 -9.61
CA VAL A 43 -4.67 -10.69 -9.49
C VAL A 43 -4.33 -11.44 -10.77
N SER A 44 -3.84 -12.68 -10.62
CA SER A 44 -3.65 -13.60 -11.73
C SER A 44 -4.96 -14.25 -12.13
N GLU A 45 -5.12 -14.56 -13.44
CA GLU A 45 -6.23 -15.35 -13.97
C GLU A 45 -6.37 -16.74 -13.32
N ARG A 46 -5.34 -17.20 -12.61
CA ARG A 46 -5.36 -18.47 -11.88
C ARG A 46 -6.04 -18.38 -10.52
N LEU A 47 -6.13 -17.16 -9.96
CA LEU A 47 -6.71 -16.95 -8.63
C LEU A 47 -8.20 -16.67 -8.68
N ILE A 48 -8.67 -16.07 -9.78
CA ILE A 48 -10.08 -15.73 -9.97
C ILE A 48 -10.52 -16.03 -11.40
N ASP A 49 -11.78 -16.38 -11.59
CA ASP A 49 -12.38 -16.49 -12.90
C ASP A 49 -12.70 -15.10 -13.47
N VAL A 50 -11.87 -14.65 -14.39
CA VAL A 50 -11.96 -13.31 -14.99
C VAL A 50 -13.22 -13.09 -15.86
N THR A 51 -13.95 -14.15 -16.15
CA THR A 51 -15.23 -14.08 -16.91
C THR A 51 -16.44 -13.84 -16.02
N SER A 52 -16.28 -14.03 -14.71
CA SER A 52 -17.33 -13.88 -13.70
C SER A 52 -17.51 -12.42 -13.26
N ASP A 53 -18.74 -12.05 -12.90
CA ASP A 53 -19.04 -10.74 -12.32
C ASP A 53 -18.95 -10.83 -10.78
N TYR A 54 -17.98 -10.13 -10.22
CA TYR A 54 -17.74 -10.08 -8.78
C TYR A 54 -18.29 -8.83 -8.10
N ARG A 55 -19.08 -8.02 -8.77
CA ARG A 55 -19.69 -6.83 -8.17
C ARG A 55 -20.61 -7.20 -7.02
N GLY A 56 -20.38 -6.62 -5.86
CA GLY A 56 -21.14 -6.91 -4.64
C GLY A 56 -20.70 -8.18 -3.90
N CYS A 57 -19.69 -8.90 -4.40
CA CYS A 57 -19.11 -10.02 -3.66
C CYS A 57 -18.06 -9.52 -2.66
N VAL A 58 -17.87 -10.27 -1.58
CA VAL A 58 -16.76 -10.08 -0.64
C VAL A 58 -15.57 -10.92 -1.10
N LEU A 59 -14.43 -10.27 -1.29
CA LEU A 59 -13.19 -10.93 -1.70
C LEU A 59 -12.13 -10.76 -0.61
N GLN A 60 -11.68 -11.85 -0.05
CA GLN A 60 -10.54 -11.87 0.86
C GLN A 60 -9.26 -12.05 0.06
N VAL A 61 -8.31 -11.13 0.22
CA VAL A 61 -7.04 -11.14 -0.52
C VAL A 61 -5.87 -11.11 0.44
N SER A 62 -4.93 -12.04 0.28
CA SER A 62 -3.62 -11.95 0.87
C SER A 62 -2.55 -11.72 -0.20
N GLY A 63 -1.51 -10.94 0.10
CA GLY A 63 -0.51 -10.60 -0.90
C GLY A 63 0.56 -9.64 -0.44
N GLN A 64 1.19 -8.99 -1.39
CA GLN A 64 2.27 -8.04 -1.16
C GLN A 64 1.91 -6.66 -1.71
N PHE A 65 2.09 -5.62 -0.91
CA PHE A 65 1.95 -4.25 -1.37
C PHE A 65 3.22 -3.85 -2.12
N ARG A 66 3.10 -3.64 -3.42
CA ARG A 66 4.23 -3.42 -4.33
C ARG A 66 4.17 -2.04 -4.97
N SER A 67 5.34 -1.54 -5.31
CA SER A 67 5.51 -0.31 -6.06
C SER A 67 6.20 -0.56 -7.40
N TYR A 68 5.84 0.22 -8.41
CA TYR A 68 6.57 0.27 -9.66
C TYR A 68 6.48 1.68 -10.25
N ASN A 69 7.49 2.04 -11.03
CA ASN A 69 7.51 3.31 -11.74
C ASN A 69 6.87 3.12 -13.12
N ARG A 70 5.77 3.82 -13.37
CA ARG A 70 5.16 3.92 -14.68
C ARG A 70 5.77 5.12 -15.40
N HIS A 71 6.35 4.85 -16.59
CA HIS A 71 6.80 5.91 -17.48
C HIS A 71 5.57 6.50 -18.20
N GLU A 72 5.27 7.76 -17.93
CA GLU A 72 4.35 8.59 -18.70
C GLU A 72 5.21 9.59 -19.50
N GLU A 73 4.76 10.02 -20.68
CA GLU A 73 5.52 10.75 -21.72
C GLU A 73 6.58 11.76 -21.25
N ASN A 74 6.49 12.32 -20.02
CA ASN A 74 7.50 13.23 -19.46
C ASN A 74 7.78 13.01 -17.96
N ARG A 75 7.29 11.92 -17.33
CA ARG A 75 7.41 11.72 -15.86
C ARG A 75 7.40 10.25 -15.49
N ASN A 76 8.16 9.95 -14.45
CA ASN A 76 7.99 8.69 -13.72
C ASN A 76 6.92 8.86 -12.65
N ARG A 77 5.89 8.03 -12.69
CA ARG A 77 4.85 7.97 -11.67
C ARG A 77 5.02 6.71 -10.85
N LEU A 78 5.16 6.87 -9.53
CA LEU A 78 5.08 5.75 -8.61
C LEU A 78 3.64 5.23 -8.55
N VAL A 79 3.45 3.97 -8.89
CA VAL A 79 2.17 3.28 -8.81
C VAL A 79 2.28 2.20 -7.75
N LEU A 80 1.28 2.13 -6.89
CA LEU A 80 1.18 1.18 -5.80
C LEU A 80 -0.02 0.28 -6.03
N SER A 81 0.14 -1.01 -5.79
CA SER A 81 -0.94 -2.00 -5.84
C SER A 81 -0.63 -3.19 -4.94
N VAL A 82 -1.66 -3.86 -4.48
CA VAL A 82 -1.51 -5.17 -3.84
C VAL A 82 -1.31 -6.22 -4.92
N PHE A 83 -0.24 -6.98 -4.87
CA PHE A 83 -0.03 -8.15 -5.70
C PHE A 83 -0.56 -9.37 -4.96
N ALA A 84 -1.72 -9.86 -5.37
CA ALA A 84 -2.39 -11.00 -4.73
C ALA A 84 -1.56 -12.27 -4.87
N ARG A 85 -1.41 -12.99 -3.78
CA ARG A 85 -0.92 -14.37 -3.72
C ARG A 85 -2.08 -15.34 -3.58
N GLU A 86 -3.10 -14.92 -2.85
CA GLU A 86 -4.33 -15.65 -2.62
C GLU A 86 -5.51 -14.72 -2.76
N ALA A 87 -6.60 -15.21 -3.31
CA ALA A 87 -7.86 -14.50 -3.44
C ALA A 87 -8.99 -15.52 -3.26
N VAL A 88 -9.84 -15.31 -2.27
CA VAL A 88 -10.93 -16.22 -1.91
C VAL A 88 -12.23 -15.42 -1.81
N LEU A 89 -13.30 -15.91 -2.43
CA LEU A 89 -14.63 -15.38 -2.20
C LEU A 89 -15.08 -15.76 -0.78
N ALA A 90 -15.34 -14.77 0.04
CA ALA A 90 -15.89 -14.96 1.37
C ALA A 90 -17.42 -14.96 1.32
N SER A 91 -18.06 -15.72 2.23
CA SER A 91 -19.49 -15.60 2.47
C SER A 91 -19.78 -14.30 3.23
N GLN A 92 -20.97 -13.72 3.06
CA GLN A 92 -21.38 -12.51 3.80
C GLN A 92 -21.38 -12.69 5.34
N GLU A 93 -21.35 -13.94 5.81
CA GLU A 93 -21.27 -14.27 7.24
C GLU A 93 -19.86 -14.10 7.84
N ASP A 94 -18.83 -14.00 7.00
CA ASP A 94 -17.43 -13.79 7.40
C ASP A 94 -17.09 -12.30 7.60
N GLU A 95 -18.08 -11.39 7.52
CA GLU A 95 -17.87 -9.93 7.67
C GLU A 95 -17.49 -9.46 9.10
N ASP A 96 -17.39 -10.37 10.08
CA ASP A 96 -17.13 -10.05 11.49
C ASP A 96 -15.69 -9.65 11.83
N GLU A 97 -14.76 -9.59 10.86
CA GLU A 97 -13.45 -9.03 11.09
C GLU A 97 -13.51 -7.49 11.19
N GLN A 98 -13.47 -7.00 12.42
CA GLN A 98 -13.51 -5.57 12.77
C GLN A 98 -12.43 -4.70 12.10
N ASN A 99 -11.51 -5.29 11.35
CA ASN A 99 -10.42 -4.55 10.68
C ASN A 99 -9.89 -5.32 9.45
N PRO A 100 -10.59 -5.25 8.32
CA PRO A 100 -10.25 -6.06 7.14
C PRO A 100 -8.99 -5.61 6.39
N ASN A 101 -8.31 -4.56 6.85
CA ASN A 101 -7.17 -3.95 6.15
C ASN A 101 -5.94 -3.87 7.06
N HIS A 102 -5.11 -4.90 6.97
CA HIS A 102 -3.87 -4.99 7.72
C HIS A 102 -2.67 -5.12 6.82
N ILE A 103 -1.63 -4.36 7.11
CA ILE A 103 -0.34 -4.48 6.45
C ILE A 103 0.79 -4.48 7.47
N PHE A 104 1.76 -5.35 7.24
CA PHE A 104 3.04 -5.36 7.91
C PHE A 104 4.15 -5.10 6.88
N LEU A 105 5.05 -4.19 7.19
CA LEU A 105 6.22 -3.86 6.39
C LEU A 105 7.48 -3.95 7.25
N ASP A 106 8.51 -4.57 6.70
CA ASP A 106 9.87 -4.57 7.21
C ASP A 106 10.77 -3.98 6.13
N GLY A 107 11.44 -2.88 6.42
CA GLY A 107 12.22 -2.18 5.41
C GLY A 107 13.12 -1.10 5.99
N TYR A 108 13.70 -0.32 5.10
CA TYR A 108 14.69 0.69 5.43
C TYR A 108 14.18 2.10 5.12
N VAL A 109 14.49 3.04 5.98
CA VAL A 109 14.17 4.46 5.79
C VAL A 109 14.96 5.01 4.61
N CYS A 110 14.27 5.46 3.54
CA CYS A 110 14.92 5.93 2.31
C CYS A 110 15.40 7.37 2.35
N LYS A 111 14.72 8.20 3.11
CA LYS A 111 15.02 9.64 3.26
C LYS A 111 14.52 10.12 4.61
N HIS A 112 15.07 11.24 5.07
CA HIS A 112 14.61 11.83 6.33
C HIS A 112 13.11 12.01 6.34
N PRO A 113 12.42 11.56 7.39
CA PRO A 113 11.00 11.79 7.57
C PRO A 113 10.68 13.28 7.60
N VAL A 114 9.55 13.67 7.03
CA VAL A 114 9.11 15.06 7.01
C VAL A 114 7.99 15.24 8.04
N TYR A 115 8.36 15.75 9.21
CA TYR A 115 7.41 16.11 10.25
C TYR A 115 6.75 17.46 9.95
N ARG A 116 5.43 17.53 10.17
CA ARG A 116 4.66 18.77 10.03
C ARG A 116 3.38 18.73 10.86
N LYS A 117 2.82 19.92 11.13
CA LYS A 117 1.48 20.04 11.71
C LYS A 117 0.48 20.42 10.63
N THR A 118 -0.66 19.75 10.61
CA THR A 118 -1.77 20.12 9.74
C THR A 118 -2.41 21.44 10.20
N PRO A 119 -3.18 22.12 9.32
CA PRO A 119 -3.92 23.32 9.74
C PRO A 119 -4.85 23.11 10.95
N LEU A 120 -5.31 21.88 11.16
CA LEU A 120 -6.12 21.46 12.31
C LEU A 120 -5.28 21.06 13.53
N GLY A 121 -3.98 21.33 13.54
CA GLY A 121 -3.06 21.05 14.65
C GLY A 121 -2.66 19.58 14.82
N ARG A 122 -3.04 18.67 13.91
CA ARG A 122 -2.62 17.26 13.96
C ARG A 122 -1.17 17.12 13.54
N GLU A 123 -0.39 16.41 14.33
CA GLU A 123 1.00 16.08 14.04
C GLU A 123 1.06 14.90 13.07
N ILE A 124 1.82 15.03 12.00
CA ILE A 124 2.04 13.99 11.01
C ILE A 124 3.51 13.94 10.60
N ALA A 125 3.98 12.77 10.21
CA ALA A 125 5.28 12.59 9.57
C ALA A 125 5.13 11.70 8.33
N ASP A 126 5.63 12.21 7.21
CA ASP A 126 5.69 11.48 5.96
C ASP A 126 7.02 10.69 5.93
N LEU A 127 6.93 9.37 5.83
CA LEU A 127 8.04 8.42 5.79
C LEU A 127 8.01 7.68 4.47
N LEU A 128 9.17 7.46 3.85
CA LEU A 128 9.33 6.59 2.69
C LEU A 128 10.15 5.37 3.06
N LEU A 129 9.57 4.19 2.96
CA LEU A 129 10.19 2.92 3.30
C LEU A 129 10.62 2.17 2.04
N ALA A 130 11.85 1.65 2.01
CA ALA A 130 12.31 0.68 1.02
C ALA A 130 12.12 -0.73 1.59
N VAL A 131 11.22 -1.50 0.99
CA VAL A 131 10.99 -2.90 1.32
C VAL A 131 11.70 -3.76 0.29
N ASN A 132 12.69 -4.53 0.73
CA ASN A 132 13.50 -5.34 -0.15
C ASN A 132 12.71 -6.57 -0.66
N ARG A 133 12.87 -6.84 -1.95
CA ARG A 133 12.37 -8.05 -2.60
C ARG A 133 13.55 -8.96 -2.99
N PRO A 134 13.29 -10.26 -3.21
CA PRO A 134 14.25 -11.13 -3.86
C PRO A 134 14.78 -10.52 -5.18
N TYR A 135 15.99 -10.91 -5.55
CA TYR A 135 16.66 -10.46 -6.79
C TYR A 135 17.03 -8.96 -6.84
N GLY A 136 17.33 -8.35 -5.69
CA GLY A 136 17.87 -7.00 -5.63
C GLY A 136 16.90 -5.88 -6.04
N LYS A 137 15.61 -6.14 -6.02
CA LYS A 137 14.56 -5.12 -6.23
C LYS A 137 14.04 -4.63 -4.89
N SER A 138 13.55 -3.39 -4.85
CA SER A 138 12.90 -2.82 -3.68
C SER A 138 11.60 -2.13 -4.06
N ASP A 139 10.64 -2.22 -3.16
CA ASP A 139 9.41 -1.44 -3.22
C ASP A 139 9.55 -0.18 -2.37
N TYR A 140 9.17 0.96 -2.91
CA TYR A 140 9.18 2.24 -2.20
C TYR A 140 7.76 2.56 -1.75
N ILE A 141 7.52 2.42 -0.45
CA ILE A 141 6.19 2.53 0.14
C ILE A 141 6.08 3.83 0.94
N PRO A 142 5.24 4.78 0.53
CA PRO A 142 4.92 5.94 1.33
C PRO A 142 4.13 5.52 2.57
N CYS A 143 4.53 6.03 3.73
CA CYS A 143 3.87 5.80 5.00
C CYS A 143 3.56 7.13 5.66
N ILE A 144 2.40 7.23 6.32
CA ILE A 144 2.03 8.40 7.10
C ILE A 144 1.87 8.02 8.57
N CYS A 145 2.64 8.68 9.42
CA CYS A 145 2.61 8.53 10.86
C CYS A 145 1.79 9.67 11.48
N TRP A 146 1.06 9.37 12.56
CA TRP A 146 0.18 10.33 13.25
C TRP A 146 0.56 10.50 14.72
N GLY A 147 0.45 11.74 15.24
CA GLY A 147 0.60 12.05 16.64
C GLY A 147 1.91 11.54 17.25
N ARG A 148 1.84 10.69 18.25
CA ARG A 148 3.03 10.12 18.91
C ARG A 148 3.94 9.38 17.93
N ASN A 149 3.39 8.62 16.99
CA ASN A 149 4.18 7.94 15.98
C ASN A 149 4.89 8.92 15.04
N ALA A 150 4.28 10.07 14.73
CA ALA A 150 4.91 11.11 13.92
C ALA A 150 6.12 11.72 14.62
N ARG A 151 6.00 12.05 15.92
CA ARG A 151 7.11 12.55 16.72
C ARG A 151 8.25 11.54 16.87
N TYR A 152 7.92 10.25 16.97
CA TYR A 152 8.93 9.21 17.03
C TYR A 152 9.63 9.03 15.68
N ALA A 153 8.88 8.97 14.58
CA ALA A 153 9.42 8.81 13.24
C ALA A 153 10.29 9.99 12.78
N GLU A 154 10.05 11.22 13.30
CA GLU A 154 10.85 12.42 13.00
C GLU A 154 12.35 12.21 13.26
N HIS A 155 12.70 11.37 14.23
CA HIS A 155 14.09 11.12 14.64
C HIS A 155 14.76 10.00 13.85
N PHE A 156 14.04 9.33 12.95
CA PHE A 156 14.61 8.23 12.16
C PHE A 156 15.63 8.75 11.15
N LYS A 157 16.72 7.99 11.02
CA LYS A 157 17.80 8.29 10.08
C LYS A 157 17.66 7.46 8.81
N VAL A 158 18.19 8.00 7.73
CA VAL A 158 18.27 7.26 6.45
C VAL A 158 19.14 6.02 6.65
N GLY A 159 18.66 4.88 6.17
CA GLY A 159 19.30 3.58 6.31
C GLY A 159 18.89 2.78 7.54
N GLU A 160 18.21 3.38 8.52
CA GLU A 160 17.68 2.61 9.65
C GLU A 160 16.59 1.64 9.22
N ARG A 161 16.65 0.42 9.76
CA ARG A 161 15.63 -0.62 9.53
C ARG A 161 14.50 -0.44 10.50
N CYS A 162 13.27 -0.48 9.99
CA CYS A 162 12.09 -0.41 10.84
C CYS A 162 10.98 -1.36 10.40
N ALA A 163 10.21 -1.81 11.39
CA ALA A 163 8.98 -2.56 11.22
C ALA A 163 7.79 -1.62 11.37
N ILE A 164 6.81 -1.74 10.47
CA ILE A 164 5.61 -0.93 10.42
C ILE A 164 4.39 -1.82 10.35
N TRP A 165 3.40 -1.56 11.20
CA TRP A 165 2.05 -2.10 11.16
C TRP A 165 1.08 -0.98 10.84
N GLY A 166 0.11 -1.26 10.01
CA GLY A 166 -0.86 -0.26 9.61
C GLY A 166 -1.92 -0.79 8.67
N ARG A 167 -2.49 0.12 7.90
CA ARG A 167 -3.48 -0.18 6.86
C ARG A 167 -3.15 0.60 5.59
N ILE A 168 -3.51 0.05 4.45
CA ILE A 168 -3.42 0.78 3.17
C ILE A 168 -4.58 1.77 3.13
N GLN A 169 -4.29 3.01 2.74
CA GLN A 169 -5.31 4.02 2.52
C GLN A 169 -5.12 4.74 1.19
N SER A 170 -6.23 5.20 0.65
CA SER A 170 -6.26 6.07 -0.53
C SER A 170 -6.51 7.52 -0.09
N ARG A 171 -5.87 8.47 -0.77
CA ARG A 171 -6.07 9.89 -0.56
C ARG A 171 -6.19 10.61 -1.89
N GLU A 172 -7.30 11.28 -2.08
CA GLU A 172 -7.49 12.17 -3.23
C GLU A 172 -6.75 13.49 -3.01
N TYR A 173 -6.12 13.99 -4.06
CA TYR A 173 -5.50 15.30 -4.06
C TYR A 173 -5.59 15.95 -5.44
N MET A 174 -5.60 17.28 -5.44
CA MET A 174 -5.61 18.07 -6.67
C MET A 174 -4.18 18.41 -7.05
N LYS A 175 -3.76 18.02 -8.24
CA LYS A 175 -2.45 18.37 -8.79
C LYS A 175 -2.61 19.42 -9.86
N LYS A 176 -1.96 20.60 -9.66
CA LYS A 176 -1.85 21.60 -10.73
C LYS A 176 -0.88 21.07 -11.77
N LEU A 177 -1.33 20.99 -13.00
CA LEU A 177 -0.49 20.67 -14.18
C LEU A 177 0.09 21.94 -14.79
N ASP A 178 -0.72 22.99 -14.88
CA ASP A 178 -0.38 24.34 -15.30
C ASP A 178 -1.33 25.36 -14.61
N GLU A 179 -1.35 26.62 -15.05
CA GLU A 179 -2.17 27.68 -14.43
C GLU A 179 -3.68 27.47 -14.58
N GLU A 180 -4.11 26.74 -15.62
CA GLU A 180 -5.52 26.54 -15.96
C GLU A 180 -6.00 25.09 -15.70
N HIS A 181 -5.08 24.12 -15.62
CA HIS A 181 -5.43 22.72 -15.50
C HIS A 181 -5.10 22.13 -14.14
N VAL A 182 -6.13 21.63 -13.50
CA VAL A 182 -6.03 20.89 -12.22
C VAL A 182 -6.56 19.49 -12.42
N GLU A 183 -5.74 18.49 -12.09
CA GLU A 183 -6.08 17.07 -12.20
C GLU A 183 -6.33 16.48 -10.81
N LYS A 184 -7.46 15.78 -10.65
CA LYS A 184 -7.74 14.99 -9.45
C LYS A 184 -6.96 13.68 -9.53
N ARG A 185 -6.15 13.40 -8.52
CA ARG A 185 -5.35 12.18 -8.42
C ARG A 185 -5.59 11.46 -7.11
N VAL A 186 -5.34 10.15 -7.14
CA VAL A 186 -5.36 9.30 -5.95
C VAL A 186 -3.93 8.90 -5.63
N ALA A 187 -3.51 9.11 -4.38
CA ALA A 187 -2.28 8.57 -3.81
C ALA A 187 -2.64 7.43 -2.86
N PHE A 188 -1.82 6.38 -2.88
CA PHE A 188 -1.88 5.29 -1.93
C PHE A 188 -0.72 5.41 -0.96
N GLU A 189 -0.97 5.15 0.30
CA GLU A 189 0.01 5.22 1.37
C GLU A 189 -0.38 4.25 2.49
N VAL A 190 0.56 3.94 3.38
CA VAL A 190 0.28 3.15 4.58
C VAL A 190 0.06 4.09 5.75
N SER A 191 -1.14 4.07 6.33
CA SER A 191 -1.45 4.74 7.59
C SER A 191 -0.91 3.89 8.73
N VAL A 192 0.10 4.41 9.43
CA VAL A 192 0.85 3.68 10.45
C VAL A 192 0.09 3.66 11.77
N SER A 193 -0.19 2.46 12.28
CA SER A 193 -0.74 2.26 13.64
C SER A 193 0.37 2.03 14.67
N LYS A 194 1.43 1.31 14.29
CA LYS A 194 2.59 1.02 15.13
C LYS A 194 3.86 1.02 14.26
N LEU A 195 4.98 1.48 14.82
CA LEU A 195 6.30 1.37 14.20
C LEU A 195 7.37 1.16 15.25
N GLU A 196 8.41 0.42 14.87
CA GLU A 196 9.54 0.09 15.73
C GLU A 196 10.84 0.13 14.91
N LEU A 197 11.91 0.71 15.45
CA LEU A 197 13.24 0.54 14.90
C LEU A 197 13.74 -0.86 15.25
N LEU A 198 14.29 -1.54 14.25
CA LEU A 198 14.91 -2.85 14.43
C LEU A 198 16.42 -2.64 14.55
N GLU A 199 16.99 -3.13 15.64
CA GLU A 199 18.45 -3.17 15.78
C GLU A 199 19.02 -4.11 14.70
N GLU A 200 20.09 -3.69 14.02
CA GLU A 200 20.85 -4.59 13.17
C GLU A 200 21.41 -5.70 14.07
N ALA A 201 21.04 -6.94 13.80
CA ALA A 201 21.66 -8.08 14.44
C ALA A 201 23.18 -7.95 14.17
N GLN A 202 23.98 -7.73 15.22
CA GLN A 202 25.43 -7.77 15.12
C GLN A 202 25.80 -9.15 14.56
N VAL A 203 26.22 -9.16 13.30
CA VAL A 203 26.90 -10.32 12.73
C VAL A 203 28.20 -10.44 13.53
N GLN A 204 28.19 -11.28 14.57
CA GLN A 204 29.42 -11.73 15.18
C GLN A 204 30.18 -12.48 14.08
N GLU A 205 31.13 -11.81 13.47
CA GLU A 205 32.21 -12.48 12.77
C GLU A 205 32.94 -13.37 13.77
N SER A 206 32.52 -14.63 13.80
CA SER A 206 33.33 -15.69 14.39
C SER A 206 34.52 -15.90 13.46
N ILE A 207 35.57 -15.14 13.68
CA ILE A 207 36.88 -15.47 13.12
C ILE A 207 37.34 -16.72 13.86
N VAL A 208 37.38 -17.83 13.15
CA VAL A 208 38.18 -19.00 13.49
C VAL A 208 39.20 -19.25 12.39
#